data_e0530771980f69fcb86651fad09ed409
#
_entry.id   e0530771980f69fcb86651fad09ed409
#
_cell.length_a   1.000
_cell.length_b   1.000
_cell.length_c   1.000
_cell.angle_alpha   90.00
_cell.angle_beta   90.00
_cell.angle_gamma   90.00
#
_symmetry.space_group_name_H-M   'P 1'
#
loop_
_entity.id
_entity.type
_entity.pdbx_description
1 polymer ?
#
loop_
_entity_poly.entity_id
_entity_poly.type
_entity_poly.pdbx_seq_one_letter_code
_entity_poly.pdbx_strand_id
1 'polypeptide(L)'
;MSDIDISEPLSDLLAPLNNEQREFLMNNYTIQTYKKNETIYCEGETPSHLMCLITGKVKIFKDGVGGRSQIIRMIKQREYFAYRAYFAKEDFVTAAAAFEPSVICLIPMTAITTLVAQNNDLAMFFIRQLSIDLGISDERTVSLTQKHIRGRLAESLIFLKESYGPVSYTHL
;
A
#
# COMPACT_ATOMS: atom_id res chain seq x y z
N MET A 1 22.15 -12.25 7.21
CA MET A 1 20.88 -11.54 6.99
C MET A 1 19.93 -12.16 7.97
N SER A 2 19.46 -11.44 8.99
CA SER A 2 18.46 -11.95 9.93
C SER A 2 17.20 -12.27 9.13
N ASP A 3 16.70 -13.50 9.24
CA ASP A 3 15.43 -13.89 8.65
C ASP A 3 14.34 -12.96 9.19
N ILE A 4 13.84 -12.09 8.33
CA ILE A 4 12.70 -11.23 8.67
C ILE A 4 11.48 -12.15 8.68
N ASP A 5 10.90 -12.36 9.85
CA ASP A 5 9.65 -13.11 9.95
C ASP A 5 8.52 -12.29 9.31
N ILE A 6 8.04 -12.77 8.16
CA ILE A 6 6.95 -12.15 7.41
C ILE A 6 5.58 -12.77 7.71
N SER A 7 5.52 -13.82 8.55
CA SER A 7 4.28 -14.54 8.84
C SER A 7 3.25 -13.61 9.52
N GLU A 8 3.71 -12.76 10.43
CA GLU A 8 2.86 -11.81 11.11
C GLU A 8 2.37 -10.68 10.18
N PRO A 9 3.24 -9.98 9.41
CA PRO A 9 2.81 -8.99 8.43
C PRO A 9 1.87 -9.51 7.34
N LEU A 10 2.00 -10.78 6.94
CA LEU A 10 1.17 -11.42 5.93
C LEU A 10 -0.01 -12.22 6.52
N SER A 11 -0.26 -12.14 7.82
CA SER A 11 -1.26 -12.98 8.51
C SER A 11 -2.63 -12.96 7.84
N ASP A 12 -3.13 -11.78 7.44
CA ASP A 12 -4.43 -11.62 6.81
C ASP A 12 -4.50 -12.27 5.40
N LEU A 13 -3.41 -12.18 4.64
CA LEU A 13 -3.27 -12.81 3.33
C LEU A 13 -3.14 -14.33 3.46
N LEU A 14 -2.46 -14.81 4.50
CA LEU A 14 -2.24 -16.24 4.77
C LEU A 14 -3.46 -16.92 5.39
N ALA A 15 -4.34 -16.16 6.10
CA ALA A 15 -5.47 -16.72 6.83
C ALA A 15 -6.39 -17.62 5.98
N PRO A 16 -6.80 -17.23 4.76
CA PRO A 16 -7.66 -18.05 3.92
C PRO A 16 -6.97 -19.24 3.25
N LEU A 17 -5.62 -19.32 3.29
CA LEU A 17 -4.85 -20.32 2.56
C LEU A 17 -4.72 -21.63 3.34
N ASN A 18 -4.82 -22.76 2.64
CA ASN A 18 -4.43 -24.06 3.17
C ASN A 18 -2.89 -24.23 3.24
N ASN A 19 -2.40 -25.33 3.78
CA ASN A 19 -0.96 -25.54 4.02
C ASN A 19 -0.15 -25.52 2.72
N GLU A 20 -0.62 -26.16 1.65
CA GLU A 20 0.05 -26.21 0.35
C GLU A 20 0.12 -24.82 -0.30
N GLN A 21 -0.98 -24.06 -0.22
CA GLN A 21 -1.05 -22.70 -0.73
C GLN A 21 -0.15 -21.74 0.04
N ARG A 22 -0.07 -21.89 1.36
CA ARG A 22 0.87 -21.14 2.21
C ARG A 22 2.31 -21.44 1.83
N GLU A 23 2.67 -22.70 1.71
CA GLU A 23 4.01 -23.11 1.28
C GLU A 23 4.35 -22.56 -0.10
N PHE A 24 3.41 -22.65 -1.06
CA PHE A 24 3.59 -22.06 -2.38
C PHE A 24 3.84 -20.55 -2.31
N LEU A 25 3.06 -19.80 -1.53
CA LEU A 25 3.25 -18.37 -1.38
C LEU A 25 4.58 -18.04 -0.71
N MET A 26 4.95 -18.80 0.35
CA MET A 26 6.19 -18.61 1.09
C MET A 26 7.44 -18.98 0.27
N ASN A 27 7.30 -19.70 -0.82
CA ASN A 27 8.39 -19.97 -1.78
C ASN A 27 8.43 -18.95 -2.94
N ASN A 28 7.45 -18.02 -3.02
CA ASN A 28 7.30 -17.09 -4.14
C ASN A 28 7.26 -15.63 -3.68
N TYR A 29 8.04 -15.24 -2.70
CA TYR A 29 8.18 -13.82 -2.33
C TYR A 29 9.65 -13.39 -2.31
N THR A 30 9.88 -12.11 -2.34
CA THR A 30 11.19 -11.49 -2.12
C THR A 30 11.06 -10.33 -1.15
N ILE A 31 12.13 -10.05 -0.40
CA ILE A 31 12.21 -8.88 0.49
C ILE A 31 13.13 -7.85 -0.14
N GLN A 32 12.65 -6.62 -0.22
CA GLN A 32 13.44 -5.49 -0.71
C GLN A 32 13.46 -4.36 0.30
N THR A 33 14.63 -3.75 0.48
CA THR A 33 14.84 -2.60 1.35
C THR A 33 14.97 -1.35 0.49
N TYR A 34 14.35 -0.26 0.95
CA TYR A 34 14.38 1.04 0.29
C TYR A 34 14.88 2.11 1.26
N LYS A 35 15.76 2.96 0.79
CA LYS A 35 16.21 4.15 1.51
C LYS A 35 15.13 5.23 1.49
N LYS A 36 15.22 6.18 2.40
CA LYS A 36 14.33 7.35 2.38
C LYS A 36 14.36 8.04 0.99
N ASN A 37 13.19 8.35 0.48
CA ASN A 37 12.92 8.94 -0.83
C ASN A 37 13.26 8.06 -2.04
N GLU A 38 13.65 6.80 -1.85
CA GLU A 38 13.86 5.87 -2.94
C GLU A 38 12.53 5.47 -3.59
N THR A 39 12.49 5.49 -4.92
CA THR A 39 11.31 5.14 -5.71
C THR A 39 11.09 3.63 -5.68
N ILE A 40 9.85 3.23 -5.46
CA ILE A 40 9.41 1.82 -5.43
C ILE A 40 8.83 1.44 -6.79
N TYR A 41 7.98 2.31 -7.35
CA TYR A 41 7.50 2.22 -8.73
C TYR A 41 7.13 3.62 -9.26
N CYS A 42 7.14 3.79 -10.57
CA CYS A 42 6.77 5.03 -11.25
C CYS A 42 5.37 4.97 -11.85
N GLU A 43 4.76 6.15 -12.07
CA GLU A 43 3.58 6.29 -12.91
C GLU A 43 3.89 5.79 -14.33
N GLY A 44 2.96 5.04 -14.95
CA GLY A 44 3.11 4.45 -16.27
C GLY A 44 3.83 3.09 -16.30
N GLU A 45 4.37 2.61 -15.18
CA GLU A 45 4.92 1.26 -15.11
C GLU A 45 3.81 0.21 -14.99
N THR A 46 4.02 -0.95 -15.60
CA THR A 46 3.11 -2.09 -15.54
C THR A 46 3.25 -2.81 -14.19
N PRO A 47 2.16 -2.98 -13.43
CA PRO A 47 2.20 -3.65 -12.13
C PRO A 47 2.54 -5.13 -12.29
N SER A 48 3.49 -5.62 -11.48
CA SER A 48 3.95 -7.02 -11.51
C SER A 48 3.88 -7.73 -10.16
N HIS A 49 3.82 -6.99 -9.06
CA HIS A 49 3.85 -7.54 -7.71
C HIS A 49 2.74 -6.95 -6.83
N LEU A 50 2.18 -7.80 -5.96
CA LEU A 50 1.55 -7.38 -4.72
C LEU A 50 2.67 -6.98 -3.76
N MET A 51 2.52 -5.85 -3.10
CA MET A 51 3.48 -5.33 -2.14
C MET A 51 2.85 -5.26 -0.75
N CYS A 52 3.59 -5.71 0.28
CA CYS A 52 3.21 -5.57 1.68
C CYS A 52 4.31 -4.83 2.43
N LEU A 53 3.96 -3.75 3.12
CA LEU A 53 4.92 -2.99 3.91
C LEU A 53 5.19 -3.70 5.24
N ILE A 54 6.44 -4.15 5.43
CA ILE A 54 6.88 -4.84 6.65
C ILE A 54 7.29 -3.81 7.71
N THR A 55 8.15 -2.86 7.36
CA THR A 55 8.58 -1.78 8.25
C THR A 55 8.74 -0.47 7.49
N GLY A 56 8.66 0.66 8.20
CA GLY A 56 8.79 1.98 7.62
C GLY A 56 7.45 2.59 7.20
N LYS A 57 7.50 3.52 6.23
CA LYS A 57 6.34 4.19 5.65
C LYS A 57 6.55 4.43 4.16
N VAL A 58 5.53 4.22 3.35
CA VAL A 58 5.55 4.47 1.92
C VAL A 58 4.50 5.52 1.58
N LYS A 59 4.88 6.49 0.74
CA LYS A 59 3.95 7.48 0.15
C LYS A 59 3.57 7.05 -1.25
N ILE A 60 2.27 7.04 -1.54
CA ILE A 60 1.74 6.99 -2.90
C ILE A 60 1.41 8.43 -3.28
N PHE A 61 1.94 8.88 -4.41
CA PHE A 61 1.81 10.26 -4.85
C PHE A 61 1.62 10.36 -6.35
N LYS A 62 1.15 11.52 -6.78
CA LYS A 62 1.06 11.90 -8.18
C LYS A 62 1.71 13.26 -8.37
N ASP A 63 2.53 13.36 -9.39
CA ASP A 63 3.10 14.62 -9.78
C ASP A 63 2.07 15.43 -10.58
N GLY A 64 1.81 16.64 -10.10
CA GLY A 64 0.88 17.56 -10.71
C GLY A 64 1.55 18.53 -11.66
N VAL A 65 0.73 19.32 -12.35
CA VAL A 65 1.19 20.41 -13.22
C VAL A 65 2.05 21.40 -12.42
N GLY A 66 3.25 21.70 -12.92
CA GLY A 66 4.19 22.61 -12.27
C GLY A 66 5.08 21.96 -11.20
N GLY A 67 5.25 20.64 -11.21
CA GLY A 67 6.23 19.93 -10.34
C GLY A 67 5.82 19.80 -8.87
N ARG A 68 4.54 20.04 -8.54
CA ARG A 68 4.02 19.86 -7.19
C ARG A 68 3.49 18.44 -7.03
N SER A 69 4.20 17.61 -6.27
CA SER A 69 3.73 16.27 -5.91
C SER A 69 2.61 16.33 -4.88
N GLN A 70 1.52 15.63 -5.13
CA GLN A 70 0.43 15.46 -4.18
C GLN A 70 0.47 14.05 -3.59
N ILE A 71 0.58 13.93 -2.27
CA ILE A 71 0.45 12.65 -1.57
C ILE A 71 -1.02 12.24 -1.57
N ILE A 72 -1.30 11.09 -2.17
CA ILE A 72 -2.64 10.53 -2.27
C ILE A 72 -2.91 9.60 -1.09
N ARG A 73 -1.93 8.76 -0.73
CA ARG A 73 -2.06 7.78 0.36
C ARG A 73 -0.71 7.57 1.05
N MET A 74 -0.76 7.36 2.36
CA MET A 74 0.35 6.82 3.14
C MET A 74 0.06 5.36 3.44
N ILE A 75 1.01 4.48 3.11
CA ILE A 75 0.94 3.06 3.42
C ILE A 75 1.61 2.85 4.78
N LYS A 76 0.90 2.18 5.67
CA LYS A 76 1.34 1.79 7.01
C LYS A 76 1.83 0.34 7.01
N GLN A 77 2.49 -0.06 8.08
CA GLN A 77 2.92 -1.45 8.28
C GLN A 77 1.72 -2.40 8.16
N ARG A 78 1.93 -3.55 7.52
CA ARG A 78 0.96 -4.59 7.23
C ARG A 78 -0.08 -4.24 6.17
N GLU A 79 -0.03 -3.04 5.57
CA GLU A 79 -0.90 -2.70 4.46
C GLU A 79 -0.37 -3.24 3.14
N TYR A 80 -1.31 -3.68 2.30
CA TYR A 80 -1.05 -4.16 0.94
C TYR A 80 -1.28 -3.04 -0.06
N PHE A 81 -0.45 -2.98 -1.10
CA PHE A 81 -0.56 -1.98 -2.16
C PHE A 81 -0.03 -2.50 -3.51
N ALA A 82 -0.12 -1.70 -4.55
CA ALA A 82 0.32 -1.98 -5.92
C ALA A 82 -0.51 -3.02 -6.71
N TYR A 83 -1.49 -3.70 -6.11
CA TYR A 83 -2.28 -4.77 -6.76
C TYR A 83 -3.51 -4.26 -7.53
N ARG A 84 -4.05 -3.07 -7.20
CA ARG A 84 -5.27 -2.53 -7.85
C ARG A 84 -5.11 -2.44 -9.37
N ALA A 85 -4.04 -1.80 -9.83
CA ALA A 85 -3.78 -1.57 -11.25
C ALA A 85 -3.65 -2.90 -12.03
N TYR A 86 -3.03 -3.91 -11.41
CA TYR A 86 -2.94 -5.25 -12.01
C TYR A 86 -4.31 -5.89 -12.23
N PHE A 87 -5.19 -5.88 -11.22
CA PHE A 87 -6.54 -6.42 -11.35
C PHE A 87 -7.39 -5.61 -12.33
N ALA A 88 -7.16 -4.30 -12.44
CA ALA A 88 -7.81 -3.44 -13.42
C ALA A 88 -7.23 -3.58 -14.84
N LYS A 89 -6.11 -4.30 -15.02
CA LYS A 89 -5.35 -4.40 -16.28
C LYS A 89 -4.91 -3.03 -16.81
N GLU A 90 -4.43 -2.19 -15.91
CA GLU A 90 -3.95 -0.83 -16.16
C GLU A 90 -2.51 -0.68 -15.69
N ASP A 91 -1.80 0.28 -16.25
CA ASP A 91 -0.52 0.75 -15.70
C ASP A 91 -0.74 1.60 -14.44
N PHE A 92 0.31 1.83 -13.66
CA PHE A 92 0.21 2.67 -12.48
C PHE A 92 -0.14 4.12 -12.87
N VAL A 93 -1.22 4.65 -12.31
CA VAL A 93 -1.64 6.06 -12.46
C VAL A 93 -1.00 6.98 -11.42
N THR A 94 -0.18 6.42 -10.52
CA THR A 94 0.53 7.08 -9.43
C THR A 94 1.93 6.49 -9.29
N ALA A 95 2.81 7.18 -8.57
CA ALA A 95 4.10 6.67 -8.17
C ALA A 95 4.11 6.32 -6.67
N ALA A 96 5.05 5.48 -6.24
CA ALA A 96 5.31 5.19 -4.84
C ALA A 96 6.79 5.38 -4.50
N ALA A 97 7.06 5.92 -3.32
CA ALA A 97 8.41 6.07 -2.79
C ALA A 97 8.43 5.86 -1.27
N ALA A 98 9.54 5.37 -0.76
CA ALA A 98 9.77 5.23 0.66
C ALA A 98 9.81 6.61 1.33
N PHE A 99 8.92 6.87 2.29
CA PHE A 99 8.91 8.11 3.04
C PHE A 99 10.02 8.15 4.12
N GLU A 100 10.33 6.99 4.67
CA GLU A 100 11.45 6.71 5.56
C GLU A 100 12.08 5.36 5.13
N PRO A 101 13.23 4.94 5.68
CA PRO A 101 13.80 3.63 5.37
C PRO A 101 12.74 2.53 5.57
N SER A 102 12.50 1.74 4.54
CA SER A 102 11.37 0.81 4.49
C SER A 102 11.79 -0.56 4.00
N VAL A 103 11.11 -1.59 4.51
CA VAL A 103 11.25 -2.99 4.07
C VAL A 103 9.92 -3.44 3.52
N ILE A 104 9.93 -3.98 2.31
CA ILE A 104 8.74 -4.38 1.57
C ILE A 104 8.88 -5.84 1.15
N CYS A 105 7.81 -6.61 1.37
CA CYS A 105 7.63 -7.93 0.79
C CYS A 105 6.95 -7.78 -0.57
N LEU A 106 7.57 -8.36 -1.60
CA LEU A 106 7.06 -8.38 -2.97
C LEU A 106 6.64 -9.81 -3.31
N ILE A 107 5.40 -9.98 -3.73
CA ILE A 107 4.85 -11.26 -4.15
C ILE A 107 4.41 -11.12 -5.62
N PRO A 108 4.93 -11.94 -6.55
CA PRO A 108 4.53 -11.87 -7.95
C PRO A 108 3.01 -11.98 -8.11
N MET A 109 2.40 -11.10 -8.90
CA MET A 109 0.96 -11.15 -9.16
C MET A 109 0.54 -12.44 -9.86
N THR A 110 1.44 -13.10 -10.58
CA THR A 110 1.20 -14.44 -11.17
C THR A 110 0.96 -15.49 -10.09
N ALA A 111 1.71 -15.46 -8.99
CA ALA A 111 1.48 -16.35 -7.84
C ALA A 111 0.14 -16.04 -7.15
N ILE A 112 -0.17 -14.75 -6.95
CA ILE A 112 -1.45 -14.31 -6.38
C ILE A 112 -2.62 -14.77 -7.24
N THR A 113 -2.59 -14.57 -8.56
CA THR A 113 -3.69 -14.95 -9.45
C THR A 113 -3.87 -16.47 -9.54
N THR A 114 -2.78 -17.24 -9.45
CA THR A 114 -2.85 -18.71 -9.34
C THR A 114 -3.61 -19.14 -8.08
N LEU A 115 -3.29 -18.53 -6.94
CA LEU A 115 -3.96 -18.83 -5.68
C LEU A 115 -5.42 -18.35 -5.67
N VAL A 116 -5.71 -17.16 -6.20
CA VAL A 116 -7.08 -16.63 -6.31
C VAL A 116 -7.96 -17.53 -7.18
N ALA A 117 -7.44 -18.10 -8.28
CA ALA A 117 -8.18 -19.02 -9.12
C ALA A 117 -8.56 -20.34 -8.41
N GLN A 118 -7.88 -20.69 -7.33
CA GLN A 118 -8.07 -21.92 -6.58
C GLN A 118 -8.74 -21.73 -5.21
N ASN A 119 -8.87 -20.47 -4.76
CA ASN A 119 -9.31 -20.15 -3.42
C ASN A 119 -10.24 -18.93 -3.41
N ASN A 120 -11.55 -19.19 -3.26
CA ASN A 120 -12.57 -18.14 -3.24
C ASN A 120 -12.43 -17.21 -2.03
N ASP A 121 -11.97 -17.70 -0.88
CA ASP A 121 -11.80 -16.88 0.32
C ASP A 121 -10.68 -15.86 0.13
N LEU A 122 -9.61 -16.24 -0.60
CA LEU A 122 -8.56 -15.30 -1.00
C LEU A 122 -9.10 -14.24 -2.00
N ALA A 123 -9.95 -14.65 -2.95
CA ALA A 123 -10.61 -13.70 -3.84
C ALA A 123 -11.48 -12.71 -3.05
N MET A 124 -12.26 -13.20 -2.08
CA MET A 124 -13.06 -12.36 -1.19
C MET A 124 -12.23 -11.44 -0.30
N PHE A 125 -11.02 -11.86 0.10
CA PHE A 125 -10.07 -10.97 0.77
C PHE A 125 -9.74 -9.74 -0.10
N PHE A 126 -9.36 -9.93 -1.36
CA PHE A 126 -9.05 -8.82 -2.27
C PHE A 126 -10.27 -7.96 -2.59
N ILE A 127 -11.44 -8.55 -2.79
CA ILE A 127 -12.69 -7.81 -3.00
C ILE A 127 -12.97 -6.91 -1.79
N ARG A 128 -12.82 -7.42 -0.56
CA ARG A 128 -13.00 -6.63 0.65
C ARG A 128 -11.99 -5.48 0.75
N GLN A 129 -10.71 -5.73 0.48
CA GLN A 129 -9.69 -4.68 0.49
C GLN A 129 -9.99 -3.58 -0.52
N LEU A 130 -10.35 -3.94 -1.76
CA LEU A 130 -10.73 -2.98 -2.80
C LEU A 130 -12.00 -2.20 -2.44
N SER A 131 -12.97 -2.83 -1.81
CA SER A 131 -14.21 -2.18 -1.36
C SER A 131 -13.93 -1.17 -0.24
N ILE A 132 -13.05 -1.48 0.70
CA ILE A 132 -12.62 -0.55 1.76
C ILE A 132 -11.88 0.63 1.14
N ASP A 133 -10.93 0.38 0.23
CA ASP A 133 -10.16 1.43 -0.45
C ASP A 133 -11.08 2.36 -1.26
N LEU A 134 -12.11 1.82 -1.92
CA LEU A 134 -13.12 2.60 -2.63
C LEU A 134 -13.92 3.50 -1.67
N GLY A 135 -14.40 2.96 -0.55
CA GLY A 135 -15.13 3.73 0.47
C GLY A 135 -14.29 4.90 1.00
N ILE A 136 -13.01 4.69 1.29
CA ILE A 136 -12.10 5.75 1.71
C ILE A 136 -11.93 6.81 0.61
N SER A 137 -11.87 6.39 -0.66
CA SER A 137 -11.78 7.31 -1.81
C SER A 137 -13.02 8.17 -1.96
N ASP A 138 -14.21 7.58 -1.78
CA ASP A 138 -15.50 8.27 -1.84
C ASP A 138 -15.61 9.32 -0.72
N GLU A 139 -15.27 8.96 0.51
CA GLU A 139 -15.25 9.90 1.64
C GLU A 139 -14.33 11.10 1.40
N ARG A 140 -13.15 10.86 0.83
CA ARG A 140 -12.21 11.94 0.46
C ARG A 140 -12.79 12.84 -0.62
N THR A 141 -13.46 12.28 -1.62
CA THR A 141 -14.10 13.04 -2.70
C THR A 141 -15.20 13.94 -2.14
N VAL A 142 -16.06 13.41 -1.26
CA VAL A 142 -17.10 14.18 -0.57
C VAL A 142 -16.48 15.30 0.28
N SER A 143 -15.43 14.99 1.04
CA SER A 143 -14.72 15.99 1.86
C SER A 143 -14.14 17.13 1.01
N LEU A 144 -13.56 16.83 -0.13
CA LEU A 144 -12.99 17.83 -1.04
C LEU A 144 -14.05 18.73 -1.68
N THR A 145 -15.25 18.21 -1.94
CA THR A 145 -16.32 18.92 -2.66
C THR A 145 -17.28 19.66 -1.76
N GLN A 146 -17.56 19.16 -0.55
CA GLN A 146 -18.64 19.67 0.31
C GLN A 146 -18.15 20.40 1.56
N LYS A 147 -16.90 20.19 1.99
CA LYS A 147 -16.40 20.81 3.23
C LYS A 147 -15.79 22.18 2.99
N HIS A 148 -16.14 23.12 3.87
CA HIS A 148 -15.53 24.44 3.92
C HIS A 148 -14.01 24.33 4.15
N ILE A 149 -13.24 25.29 3.66
CA ILE A 149 -11.76 25.29 3.71
C ILE A 149 -11.20 25.02 5.14
N ARG A 150 -11.87 25.52 6.18
CA ARG A 150 -11.50 25.28 7.59
C ARG A 150 -11.66 23.81 7.99
N GLY A 151 -12.73 23.14 7.56
CA GLY A 151 -12.97 21.72 7.82
C GLY A 151 -11.94 20.84 7.10
N ARG A 152 -11.63 21.19 5.86
CA ARG A 152 -10.59 20.50 5.06
C ARG A 152 -9.20 20.61 5.68
N LEU A 153 -8.86 21.80 6.23
CA LEU A 153 -7.60 22.00 6.93
C LEU A 153 -7.51 21.14 8.20
N ALA A 154 -8.60 21.12 9.01
CA ALA A 154 -8.65 20.28 10.21
C ALA A 154 -8.47 18.79 9.91
N GLU A 155 -9.14 18.26 8.87
CA GLU A 155 -8.98 16.88 8.44
C GLU A 155 -7.57 16.58 7.92
N SER A 156 -6.97 17.51 7.18
CA SER A 156 -5.59 17.36 6.73
C SER A 156 -4.61 17.28 7.89
N LEU A 157 -4.84 18.07 8.95
CA LEU A 157 -4.03 18.02 10.18
C LEU A 157 -4.23 16.71 10.95
N ILE A 158 -5.48 16.21 11.04
CA ILE A 158 -5.77 14.90 11.65
C ILE A 158 -5.08 13.79 10.84
N PHE A 159 -5.22 13.79 9.52
CA PHE A 159 -4.56 12.83 8.63
C PHE A 159 -3.03 12.84 8.82
N LEU A 160 -2.41 14.03 8.90
CA LEU A 160 -0.98 14.15 9.16
C LEU A 160 -0.61 13.56 10.53
N LYS A 161 -1.37 13.89 11.58
CA LYS A 161 -1.14 13.34 12.93
C LYS A 161 -1.24 11.81 12.94
N GLU A 162 -2.25 11.23 12.29
CA GLU A 162 -2.43 9.78 12.21
C GLU A 162 -1.36 9.07 11.36
N SER A 163 -0.91 9.74 10.30
CA SER A 163 0.10 9.20 9.37
C SER A 163 1.53 9.32 9.90
N TYR A 164 1.84 10.38 10.62
CA TYR A 164 3.21 10.71 11.05
C TYR A 164 3.42 10.60 12.56
N GLY A 165 2.35 10.42 13.35
CA GLY A 165 2.39 10.42 14.81
C GLY A 165 2.49 11.85 15.39
N PRO A 166 2.52 11.99 16.74
CA PRO A 166 2.67 13.29 17.38
C PRO A 166 4.03 13.90 17.03
N VAL A 167 4.02 15.17 16.59
CA VAL A 167 5.22 15.93 16.31
C VAL A 167 5.89 16.24 17.65
N SER A 168 7.02 15.59 17.94
CA SER A 168 7.85 16.04 19.06
C SER A 168 8.62 17.28 18.61
N TYR A 169 8.26 18.43 19.15
CA TYR A 169 9.09 19.63 19.02
C TYR A 169 10.35 19.41 19.84
N THR A 170 11.45 19.08 19.18
CA THR A 170 12.76 19.33 19.76
C THR A 170 12.99 20.83 19.67
N HIS A 171 12.90 21.51 20.79
CA HIS A 171 13.38 22.90 20.90
C HIS A 171 14.87 22.93 20.51
N LEU A 172 15.18 23.77 19.52
CA LEU A 172 16.52 24.27 19.29
C LEU A 172 16.93 25.15 20.45
#